data_d4090de57726e2494529821963a2a2a2
#
_entry.id   d4090de57726e2494529821963a2a2a2
#
_cell.length_a   1.000
_cell.length_b   1.000
_cell.length_c   1.000
_cell.angle_alpha   90.00
_cell.angle_beta   90.00
_cell.angle_gamma   90.00
#
_symmetry.space_group_name_H-M   'P 1'
#
loop_
_entity.id
_entity.type
_entity.pdbx_description
1 polymer ?
#
loop_
_entity_poly.entity_id
_entity_poly.type
_entity_poly.pdbx_seq_one_letter_code
_entity_poly.pdbx_strand_id
1 'polypeptide(L)'
;RGTDNSTHNPYNVWMYPYNTSAGVVLGYDAGAAVTELDTYQRATMLPKGYGCPGMNGINSSGAHEINALGERFMGKYDPMWENGVRNNQIQGTFQEQLEGSGPPFYMDMRHVDEAVVRELQDILMPGDKATFGDWAECTGTDFQHKLLEVEIGELIFGGTIAVNDQF
;
A
#
# COMPACT_ATOMS: atom_id res chain seq x y z
N ARG A 1 9.14 3.26 -14.00
CA ARG A 1 8.38 4.12 -13.09
C ARG A 1 9.32 4.65 -12.02
N GLY A 2 9.13 5.89 -11.62
CA GLY A 2 9.86 6.50 -10.51
C GLY A 2 9.06 6.43 -9.21
N THR A 3 9.75 6.63 -8.12
CA THR A 3 9.14 6.78 -6.80
C THR A 3 9.51 8.17 -6.26
N ASP A 4 8.60 8.77 -5.51
CA ASP A 4 8.92 10.01 -4.81
C ASP A 4 9.61 9.67 -3.49
N ASN A 5 10.91 9.78 -3.46
CA ASN A 5 11.74 9.57 -2.27
C ASN A 5 12.41 10.88 -1.81
N SER A 6 11.79 12.01 -2.13
CA SER A 6 12.30 13.31 -1.67
C SER A 6 12.23 13.40 -0.13
N THR A 7 13.13 14.18 0.46
CA THR A 7 13.13 14.40 1.92
C THR A 7 11.92 15.16 2.44
N HIS A 8 11.07 15.66 1.55
CA HIS A 8 9.81 16.35 1.86
C HIS A 8 8.58 15.47 1.69
N ASN A 9 8.75 14.24 1.21
CA ASN A 9 7.66 13.30 1.10
C ASN A 9 7.25 12.82 2.51
N PRO A 10 6.02 13.09 2.95
CA PRO A 10 5.56 12.67 4.28
C PRO A 10 5.15 11.19 4.32
N TYR A 11 5.17 10.51 3.18
CA TYR A 11 4.71 9.13 3.06
C TYR A 11 5.88 8.16 3.08
N ASN A 12 5.59 6.98 3.63
CA ASN A 12 6.58 5.92 3.73
C ASN A 12 6.90 5.31 2.37
N VAL A 13 8.17 5.27 2.00
CA VAL A 13 8.65 4.73 0.72
C VAL A 13 8.74 3.21 0.82
N TRP A 14 8.12 2.49 -0.11
CA TRP A 14 8.11 1.03 -0.14
C TRP A 14 8.68 0.42 -1.41
N MET A 15 9.02 1.24 -2.38
CA MET A 15 9.66 0.81 -3.63
C MET A 15 11.15 1.19 -3.62
N TYR A 16 11.90 0.55 -4.51
CA TYR A 16 13.34 0.81 -4.63
C TYR A 16 13.63 2.30 -4.90
N PRO A 17 14.30 2.99 -3.98
CA PRO A 17 14.40 4.46 -4.01
C PRO A 17 15.26 5.00 -5.16
N TYR A 18 16.09 4.14 -5.78
CA TYR A 18 16.94 4.54 -6.92
C TYR A 18 16.29 4.27 -8.28
N ASN A 19 15.02 3.93 -8.32
CA ASN A 19 14.25 3.82 -9.56
C ASN A 19 13.82 5.23 -10.01
N THR A 20 14.70 5.92 -10.72
CA THR A 20 14.57 7.33 -11.11
C THR A 20 13.90 7.55 -12.46
N SER A 21 13.18 6.57 -12.98
CA SER A 21 12.53 6.63 -14.31
C SER A 21 13.48 6.82 -15.48
N ALA A 22 14.74 6.42 -15.36
CA ALA A 22 15.76 6.58 -16.39
C ALA A 22 15.32 5.98 -17.75
N GLY A 23 14.55 4.87 -17.75
CA GLY A 23 14.02 4.29 -18.97
C GLY A 23 13.00 5.19 -19.71
N VAL A 24 12.19 5.94 -18.98
CA VAL A 24 11.26 6.92 -19.56
C VAL A 24 12.03 8.09 -20.16
N VAL A 25 13.07 8.59 -19.47
CA VAL A 25 13.94 9.66 -19.97
C VAL A 25 14.65 9.22 -21.24
N LEU A 26 15.25 8.04 -21.27
CA LEU A 26 15.91 7.50 -22.45
C LEU A 26 14.94 7.36 -23.66
N GLY A 27 13.72 6.93 -23.40
CA GLY A 27 12.70 6.85 -24.45
C GLY A 27 12.32 8.23 -24.98
N TYR A 28 12.14 9.19 -24.10
CA TYR A 28 11.84 10.57 -24.48
C TYR A 28 12.99 11.20 -25.30
N ASP A 29 14.24 11.04 -24.87
CA ASP A 29 15.41 11.51 -25.60
C ASP A 29 15.57 10.86 -26.96
N ALA A 30 15.10 9.61 -27.12
CA ALA A 30 15.04 8.92 -28.40
C ALA A 30 13.85 9.34 -29.28
N GLY A 31 13.02 10.28 -28.83
CA GLY A 31 11.87 10.81 -29.58
C GLY A 31 10.55 10.06 -29.36
N ALA A 32 10.48 9.17 -28.40
CA ALA A 32 9.23 8.52 -28.03
C ALA A 32 8.29 9.49 -27.30
N ALA A 33 6.99 9.39 -27.57
CA ALA A 33 5.98 10.08 -26.77
C ALA A 33 5.88 9.48 -25.38
N VAL A 34 5.61 10.31 -24.38
CA VAL A 34 5.34 9.89 -23.00
C VAL A 34 3.90 10.22 -22.63
N THR A 35 3.30 9.44 -21.75
CA THR A 35 1.90 9.60 -21.35
C THR A 35 1.72 9.39 -19.85
N GLU A 36 0.65 9.96 -19.28
CA GLU A 36 0.22 9.77 -17.90
C GLU A 36 1.30 10.11 -16.85
N LEU A 37 2.16 11.10 -17.12
CA LEU A 37 3.21 11.52 -16.19
C LEU A 37 2.66 12.20 -14.93
N ASP A 38 1.42 12.65 -14.97
CA ASP A 38 0.68 13.30 -13.88
C ASP A 38 -0.15 12.32 -13.06
N THR A 39 -0.13 11.05 -13.39
CA THR A 39 -0.85 10.04 -12.62
C THR A 39 0.01 9.50 -11.48
N TYR A 40 -0.63 9.30 -10.34
CA TYR A 40 -0.03 8.75 -9.14
C TYR A 40 -0.81 7.54 -8.67
N GLN A 41 -0.11 6.51 -8.28
CA GLN A 41 -0.68 5.37 -7.59
C GLN A 41 -0.15 5.33 -6.17
N ARG A 42 -1.02 5.39 -5.18
CA ARG A 42 -0.63 5.18 -3.79
C ARG A 42 -0.74 3.71 -3.42
N ALA A 43 0.13 3.26 -2.54
CA ALA A 43 -0.13 2.05 -1.79
C ALA A 43 -1.31 2.29 -0.85
N THR A 44 -2.01 1.21 -0.52
CA THR A 44 -2.94 1.21 0.60
C THR A 44 -2.15 1.36 1.91
N MET A 45 -2.71 0.97 3.01
CA MET A 45 -2.02 1.06 4.29
C MET A 45 -0.69 0.29 4.32
N LEU A 46 0.33 0.88 4.93
CA LEU A 46 1.61 0.25 5.25
C LEU A 46 1.81 0.22 6.77
N PRO A 47 2.59 -0.71 7.30
CA PRO A 47 2.99 -0.63 8.71
C PRO A 47 3.64 0.71 8.99
N LYS A 48 3.27 1.33 10.10
CA LYS A 48 3.79 2.64 10.48
C LYS A 48 5.32 2.64 10.57
N GLY A 49 5.94 3.56 9.86
CA GLY A 49 7.40 3.71 9.84
C GLY A 49 8.14 2.64 9.04
N TYR A 50 7.44 1.77 8.33
CA TYR A 50 8.07 0.72 7.52
C TYR A 50 7.42 0.57 6.15
N GLY A 51 8.19 0.84 5.11
CA GLY A 51 7.76 0.65 3.73
C GLY A 51 7.99 -0.78 3.26
N CYS A 52 6.92 -1.52 3.01
CA CYS A 52 7.00 -2.87 2.46
C CYS A 52 5.90 -3.13 1.43
N PRO A 53 6.16 -3.95 0.41
CA PRO A 53 5.13 -4.41 -0.51
C PRO A 53 4.22 -5.46 0.15
N GLY A 54 3.06 -5.68 -0.42
CA GLY A 54 2.26 -6.86 -0.13
C GLY A 54 1.15 -6.71 0.90
N MET A 55 0.98 -5.53 1.52
CA MET A 55 -0.10 -5.31 2.50
C MET A 55 -1.50 -5.54 1.91
N ASN A 56 -1.69 -5.36 0.61
CA ASN A 56 -2.97 -5.69 -0.05
C ASN A 56 -3.37 -7.17 0.11
N GLY A 57 -2.39 -8.07 0.20
CA GLY A 57 -2.67 -9.48 0.46
C GLY A 57 -3.23 -9.72 1.86
N ILE A 58 -2.83 -8.92 2.83
CA ILE A 58 -3.36 -8.96 4.19
C ILE A 58 -4.82 -8.48 4.19
N ASN A 59 -5.13 -7.38 3.49
CA ASN A 59 -6.50 -6.91 3.32
C ASN A 59 -7.39 -7.98 2.66
N SER A 60 -6.93 -8.59 1.57
CA SER A 60 -7.67 -9.65 0.88
C SER A 60 -7.82 -10.95 1.69
N SER A 61 -7.02 -11.12 2.73
CA SER A 61 -7.13 -12.24 3.68
C SER A 61 -8.09 -11.96 4.85
N GLY A 62 -8.83 -10.86 4.79
CA GLY A 62 -9.89 -10.55 5.73
C GLY A 62 -9.55 -9.53 6.80
N ALA A 63 -8.42 -8.82 6.71
CA ALA A 63 -8.10 -7.74 7.64
C ALA A 63 -9.18 -6.63 7.61
N HIS A 64 -9.44 -6.03 8.76
CA HIS A 64 -10.28 -4.84 8.86
C HIS A 64 -9.44 -3.59 9.04
N GLU A 65 -9.76 -2.53 8.32
CA GLU A 65 -9.17 -1.20 8.50
C GLU A 65 -9.97 -0.41 9.54
N ILE A 66 -9.29 0.00 10.60
CA ILE A 66 -9.88 0.65 11.77
C ILE A 66 -9.33 2.06 11.90
N ASN A 67 -10.20 3.05 12.10
CA ASN A 67 -9.81 4.44 12.35
C ASN A 67 -9.46 4.70 13.82
N ALA A 68 -9.06 5.93 14.13
CA ALA A 68 -8.70 6.34 15.50
C ALA A 68 -9.85 6.26 16.50
N LEU A 69 -11.10 6.25 16.03
CA LEU A 69 -12.30 6.10 16.86
C LEU A 69 -12.64 4.63 17.15
N GLY A 70 -11.88 3.69 16.59
CA GLY A 70 -12.14 2.26 16.72
C GLY A 70 -13.20 1.73 15.76
N GLU A 71 -13.55 2.48 14.73
CA GLU A 71 -14.57 2.10 13.75
C GLU A 71 -13.91 1.43 12.54
N ARG A 72 -14.52 0.34 12.07
CA ARG A 72 -14.24 -0.19 10.73
C ARG A 72 -14.91 0.70 9.71
N PHE A 73 -14.15 1.48 8.99
CA PHE A 73 -14.70 2.61 8.21
C PHE A 73 -14.89 2.32 6.72
N MET A 74 -14.19 1.34 6.13
CA MET A 74 -14.20 1.14 4.68
C MET A 74 -15.58 0.92 4.07
N GLY A 75 -16.55 0.39 4.81
CA GLY A 75 -17.92 0.22 4.34
C GLY A 75 -18.67 1.53 4.05
N LYS A 76 -18.15 2.68 4.48
CA LYS A 76 -18.68 4.01 4.11
C LYS A 76 -18.31 4.38 2.65
N TYR A 77 -17.24 3.79 2.12
CA TYR A 77 -16.61 4.18 0.86
C TYR A 77 -16.69 3.12 -0.23
N ASP A 78 -16.78 1.84 0.16
CA ASP A 78 -16.90 0.74 -0.78
C ASP A 78 -17.80 -0.37 -0.23
N PRO A 79 -18.80 -0.84 -1.00
CA PRO A 79 -19.68 -1.93 -0.57
C PRO A 79 -18.95 -3.27 -0.37
N MET A 80 -17.77 -3.44 -0.97
CA MET A 80 -16.90 -4.60 -0.77
C MET A 80 -15.91 -4.42 0.40
N TRP A 81 -16.01 -3.32 1.13
CA TRP A 81 -15.14 -2.99 2.25
C TRP A 81 -13.67 -2.99 1.82
N GLU A 82 -12.79 -3.62 2.59
CA GLU A 82 -11.35 -3.71 2.32
C GLU A 82 -11.00 -4.54 1.08
N ASN A 83 -11.96 -5.28 0.52
CA ASN A 83 -11.83 -5.97 -0.76
C ASN A 83 -12.28 -5.14 -1.95
N GLY A 84 -12.68 -3.91 -1.72
CA GLY A 84 -13.08 -2.97 -2.74
C GLY A 84 -11.96 -2.48 -3.63
N VAL A 85 -12.29 -1.55 -4.51
CA VAL A 85 -11.33 -0.97 -5.45
C VAL A 85 -10.29 -0.17 -4.68
N ARG A 86 -9.01 -0.38 -4.99
CA ARG A 86 -7.89 0.31 -4.30
C ARG A 86 -8.07 1.82 -4.22
N ASN A 87 -8.60 2.43 -5.27
CA ASN A 87 -8.86 3.87 -5.27
C ASN A 87 -9.83 4.28 -4.16
N ASN A 88 -10.89 3.51 -3.93
CA ASN A 88 -11.86 3.80 -2.87
C ASN A 88 -11.24 3.60 -1.48
N GLN A 89 -10.38 2.61 -1.31
CA GLN A 89 -9.65 2.40 -0.06
C GLN A 89 -8.77 3.61 0.27
N ILE A 90 -7.99 4.08 -0.71
CA ILE A 90 -7.10 5.23 -0.52
C ILE A 90 -7.90 6.51 -0.26
N GLN A 91 -8.94 6.75 -1.04
CA GLN A 91 -9.79 7.94 -0.86
C GLN A 91 -10.54 7.90 0.48
N GLY A 92 -11.06 6.73 0.87
CA GLY A 92 -11.72 6.55 2.16
C GLY A 92 -10.81 6.88 3.33
N THR A 93 -9.58 6.38 3.31
CA THR A 93 -8.59 6.68 4.35
C THR A 93 -8.26 8.19 4.40
N PHE A 94 -8.10 8.82 3.24
CA PHE A 94 -7.90 10.27 3.19
C PHE A 94 -9.09 11.04 3.73
N GLN A 95 -10.31 10.61 3.43
CA GLN A 95 -11.51 11.26 3.92
C GLN A 95 -11.61 11.16 5.45
N GLU A 96 -11.35 9.97 6.02
CA GLU A 96 -11.28 9.79 7.47
C GLU A 96 -10.23 10.71 8.11
N GLN A 97 -9.08 10.90 7.47
CA GLN A 97 -8.05 11.83 7.94
C GLN A 97 -8.53 13.28 7.90
N LEU A 98 -9.20 13.70 6.83
CA LEU A 98 -9.73 15.06 6.70
C LEU A 98 -10.84 15.34 7.73
N GLU A 99 -11.63 14.34 8.08
CA GLU A 99 -12.69 14.42 9.09
C GLU A 99 -12.17 14.34 10.53
N GLY A 100 -10.87 14.10 10.71
CA GLY A 100 -10.24 14.00 12.03
C GLY A 100 -10.42 12.64 12.72
N SER A 101 -10.85 11.63 11.97
CA SER A 101 -10.99 10.25 12.46
C SER A 101 -9.70 9.43 12.39
N GLY A 102 -8.60 10.03 11.99
CA GLY A 102 -7.26 9.45 11.92
C GLY A 102 -6.21 10.49 11.52
N PRO A 103 -4.91 10.19 11.57
CA PRO A 103 -4.30 9.02 12.22
C PRO A 103 -4.47 9.02 13.75
N PRO A 104 -4.22 7.89 14.45
CA PRO A 104 -3.71 6.63 13.92
C PRO A 104 -4.78 5.80 13.20
N PHE A 105 -4.33 5.00 12.24
CA PHE A 105 -5.12 3.94 11.62
C PHE A 105 -4.55 2.58 12.03
N TYR A 106 -5.41 1.56 12.00
CA TYR A 106 -5.01 0.22 12.38
C TYR A 106 -5.53 -0.81 11.40
N MET A 107 -4.78 -1.89 11.29
CA MET A 107 -5.21 -3.12 10.63
C MET A 107 -5.51 -4.16 11.71
N ASP A 108 -6.69 -4.77 11.66
CA ASP A 108 -7.16 -5.75 12.61
C ASP A 108 -7.31 -7.13 11.96
N MET A 109 -6.49 -8.09 12.41
CA MET A 109 -6.51 -9.48 11.98
C MET A 109 -6.99 -10.42 13.09
N ARG A 110 -7.36 -9.93 14.26
CA ARG A 110 -7.65 -10.74 15.47
C ARG A 110 -8.85 -11.66 15.31
N HIS A 111 -9.73 -11.39 14.35
CA HIS A 111 -10.90 -12.19 14.02
C HIS A 111 -10.62 -13.22 12.91
N VAL A 112 -9.46 -13.15 12.26
CA VAL A 112 -9.09 -14.05 11.17
C VAL A 112 -8.58 -15.37 11.75
N ASP A 113 -9.01 -16.48 11.16
CA ASP A 113 -8.61 -17.81 11.58
C ASP A 113 -7.09 -18.00 11.48
N GLU A 114 -6.48 -18.63 12.50
CA GLU A 114 -5.05 -18.90 12.53
C GLU A 114 -4.54 -19.68 11.32
N ALA A 115 -5.39 -20.55 10.75
CA ALA A 115 -5.01 -21.30 9.56
C ALA A 115 -4.84 -20.38 8.35
N VAL A 116 -5.70 -19.35 8.20
CA VAL A 116 -5.59 -18.34 7.14
C VAL A 116 -4.34 -17.49 7.33
N VAL A 117 -4.06 -17.07 8.57
CA VAL A 117 -2.85 -16.29 8.87
C VAL A 117 -1.59 -17.11 8.60
N ARG A 118 -1.61 -18.39 8.95
CA ARG A 118 -0.49 -19.31 8.66
C ARG A 118 -0.31 -19.50 7.16
N GLU A 119 -1.38 -19.70 6.41
CA GLU A 119 -1.32 -19.77 4.94
C GLU A 119 -0.75 -18.48 4.34
N LEU A 120 -1.15 -17.32 4.84
CA LEU A 120 -0.61 -16.03 4.46
C LEU A 120 0.92 -15.97 4.69
N GLN A 121 1.37 -16.41 5.88
CA GLN A 121 2.80 -16.42 6.24
C GLN A 121 3.61 -17.43 5.42
N ASP A 122 3.09 -18.62 5.22
CA ASP A 122 3.85 -19.74 4.61
C ASP A 122 3.83 -19.69 3.08
N ILE A 123 2.77 -19.18 2.47
CA ILE A 123 2.57 -19.21 1.01
C ILE A 123 2.72 -17.83 0.38
N LEU A 124 2.04 -16.83 0.92
CA LEU A 124 2.01 -15.50 0.31
C LEU A 124 3.20 -14.62 0.71
N MET A 125 3.68 -14.72 1.95
CA MET A 125 4.79 -13.90 2.43
C MET A 125 6.17 -14.31 1.89
N PRO A 126 6.50 -15.58 1.64
CA PRO A 126 7.82 -15.95 1.11
C PRO A 126 8.13 -15.38 -0.29
N GLY A 127 7.15 -14.90 -1.02
CA GLY A 127 7.35 -14.23 -2.30
C GLY A 127 7.77 -12.77 -2.12
N ASP A 128 7.06 -11.88 -2.78
CA ASP A 128 7.28 -10.43 -2.74
C ASP A 128 6.90 -9.77 -1.40
N LYS A 129 6.36 -10.55 -0.45
CA LYS A 129 5.91 -10.12 0.88
C LYS A 129 6.81 -10.57 2.03
N ALA A 130 7.91 -11.25 1.71
CA ALA A 130 8.88 -11.69 2.71
C ALA A 130 9.36 -10.55 3.61
N THR A 131 9.53 -9.36 3.05
CA THR A 131 9.97 -8.17 3.79
C THR A 131 9.04 -7.80 4.95
N PHE A 132 7.72 -7.99 4.81
CA PHE A 132 6.80 -7.78 5.93
C PHE A 132 6.95 -8.86 7.00
N GLY A 133 7.07 -10.11 6.61
CA GLY A 133 7.28 -11.23 7.53
C GLY A 133 8.57 -11.07 8.33
N ASP A 134 9.67 -10.79 7.66
CA ASP A 134 10.97 -10.54 8.28
C ASP A 134 10.93 -9.36 9.25
N TRP A 135 10.28 -8.28 8.86
CA TRP A 135 10.10 -7.11 9.72
C TRP A 135 9.27 -7.45 10.97
N ALA A 136 8.16 -8.15 10.81
CA ALA A 136 7.29 -8.55 11.91
C ALA A 136 8.04 -9.46 12.90
N GLU A 137 8.83 -10.41 12.41
CA GLU A 137 9.66 -11.28 13.23
C GLU A 137 10.75 -10.50 13.97
N CYS A 138 11.51 -9.66 13.26
CA CYS A 138 12.60 -8.86 13.84
C CYS A 138 12.10 -7.85 14.89
N THR A 139 10.90 -7.32 14.72
CA THR A 139 10.31 -6.35 15.66
C THR A 139 9.47 -7.01 16.75
N GLY A 140 9.21 -8.31 16.65
CA GLY A 140 8.27 -9.01 17.55
C GLY A 140 6.83 -8.55 17.38
N THR A 141 6.47 -8.10 16.17
CA THR A 141 5.12 -7.61 15.88
C THR A 141 4.13 -8.76 15.73
N ASP A 142 3.21 -8.84 16.66
CA ASP A 142 2.11 -9.81 16.64
C ASP A 142 0.88 -9.18 15.98
N PHE A 143 0.85 -9.20 14.66
CA PHE A 143 -0.25 -8.61 13.89
C PHE A 143 -1.53 -9.46 13.87
N GLN A 144 -1.44 -10.72 14.32
CA GLN A 144 -2.61 -11.59 14.44
C GLN A 144 -3.43 -11.30 15.69
N HIS A 145 -2.76 -11.06 16.84
CA HIS A 145 -3.45 -10.92 18.12
C HIS A 145 -3.53 -9.47 18.60
N LYS A 146 -2.87 -8.53 17.89
CA LYS A 146 -2.84 -7.12 18.21
C LYS A 146 -3.18 -6.27 16.99
N LEU A 147 -3.72 -5.10 17.25
CA LEU A 147 -3.88 -4.09 16.21
C LEU A 147 -2.50 -3.68 15.67
N LEU A 148 -2.35 -3.72 14.36
CA LEU A 148 -1.16 -3.23 13.67
C LEU A 148 -1.40 -1.76 13.30
N GLU A 149 -0.63 -0.85 13.87
CA GLU A 149 -0.70 0.55 13.45
C GLU A 149 -0.16 0.70 12.03
N VAL A 150 -0.95 1.37 11.19
CA VAL A 150 -0.67 1.55 9.77
C VAL A 150 -0.80 3.00 9.36
N GLU A 151 -0.19 3.34 8.25
CA GLU A 151 -0.23 4.67 7.66
C GLU A 151 -0.42 4.59 6.14
N ILE A 152 -0.86 5.70 5.55
CA ILE A 152 -1.01 5.80 4.11
C ILE A 152 0.36 5.65 3.45
N GLY A 153 0.45 4.71 2.53
CA GLY A 153 1.69 4.43 1.84
C GLY A 153 2.03 5.43 0.75
N GLU A 154 3.22 5.30 0.21
CA GLU A 154 3.83 6.15 -0.78
C GLU A 154 3.12 6.15 -2.12
N LEU A 155 3.42 7.19 -2.85
CA LEU A 155 3.15 7.41 -4.26
C LEU A 155 4.11 6.64 -5.17
N ILE A 156 3.55 5.94 -6.11
CA ILE A 156 4.27 5.48 -7.30
C ILE A 156 3.80 6.35 -8.47
N PHE A 157 4.73 6.99 -9.15
CA PHE A 157 4.39 7.72 -10.37
C PHE A 157 3.86 6.75 -11.43
N GLY A 158 2.73 7.09 -12.01
CA GLY A 158 2.25 6.53 -13.26
C GLY A 158 3.19 6.94 -14.40
N GLY A 159 2.68 6.95 -15.57
CA GLY A 159 3.41 7.40 -16.75
C GLY A 159 4.35 6.36 -17.35
N THR A 160 4.42 6.38 -18.63
CA THR A 160 5.22 5.46 -19.40
C THR A 160 5.47 6.02 -20.79
N ILE A 161 6.29 5.34 -21.59
CA ILE A 161 6.39 5.57 -23.02
C ILE A 161 5.07 5.15 -23.66
N ALA A 162 4.51 6.02 -24.49
CA ALA A 162 3.32 5.71 -25.26
C ALA A 162 3.65 4.64 -26.31
N VAL A 163 2.85 3.60 -26.34
CA VAL A 163 2.96 2.50 -27.31
C VAL A 163 1.65 2.38 -28.10
N ASN A 164 1.75 1.86 -29.31
CA ASN A 164 0.60 1.49 -30.11
C ASN A 164 0.29 0.00 -29.95
N ASP A 165 -0.70 -0.50 -30.70
CA ASP A 165 -1.16 -1.89 -30.64
C ASP A 165 -0.09 -2.93 -31.06
N GLN A 166 1.06 -2.48 -31.56
CA GLN A 166 2.18 -3.33 -31.99
C GLN A 166 3.37 -3.30 -31.02
N PHE A 167 3.28 -2.54 -29.90
CA PHE A 167 4.35 -2.25 -28.93
C PHE A 167 5.57 -1.52 -29.48
#